data_8ad3db5ce439ca2d087eb9c1740803ad
#
_entry.id   8ad3db5ce439ca2d087eb9c1740803ad
#
_cell.length_a   1.000
_cell.length_b   1.000
_cell.length_c   1.000
_cell.angle_alpha   90.00
_cell.angle_beta   90.00
_cell.angle_gamma   90.00
#
_symmetry.space_group_name_H-M   'P 1'
#
loop_
_entity.id
_entity.type
_entity.pdbx_description
1 polymer ?
#
loop_
_entity_poly.entity_id
_entity_poly.type
_entity_poly.pdbx_seq_one_letter_code
_entity_poly.pdbx_strand_id
1 'polypeptide(L)'
;TLESVKPGLPQWKIPDLALLPLNQVITVSLSVAVVIMAETLLAENNFAQKNGYRINDDQELLAFAAGNLVAALTGCCPINGSVSRTAMGEQYQGKTQLMSIVAGASMLILLVCGTGFIGYLPVPVLTAIVISALLGATEFKLAAKLWKVSRTECLIFWGAFVGVLLLGTINGVLIGIILSLSLIHI
;
A
#
# COMPACT_ATOMS: atom_id res chain seq x y z
N THR A 1 -25.52 -10.67 -0.65
CA THR A 1 -24.82 -10.77 -1.94
C THR A 1 -24.42 -9.38 -2.37
N LEU A 2 -23.23 -9.27 -2.92
CA LEU A 2 -22.78 -8.02 -3.57
C LEU A 2 -23.69 -7.70 -4.74
N GLU A 3 -23.87 -6.40 -5.02
CA GLU A 3 -24.41 -5.98 -6.30
C GLU A 3 -23.57 -6.58 -7.44
N SER A 4 -24.23 -6.95 -8.55
CA SER A 4 -23.56 -7.61 -9.65
C SER A 4 -22.36 -6.82 -10.15
N VAL A 5 -21.16 -7.35 -9.93
CA VAL A 5 -19.94 -6.79 -10.47
C VAL A 5 -19.97 -7.01 -11.98
N LYS A 6 -20.04 -5.93 -12.75
CA LYS A 6 -20.04 -6.03 -14.22
C LYS A 6 -18.69 -6.58 -14.67
N PRO A 7 -18.67 -7.66 -15.46
CA PRO A 7 -17.45 -8.16 -16.05
C PRO A 7 -16.92 -7.16 -17.09
N GLY A 8 -15.61 -7.02 -17.15
CA GLY A 8 -14.99 -6.20 -18.18
C GLY A 8 -13.73 -5.52 -17.70
N LEU A 9 -13.00 -4.98 -18.66
CA LEU A 9 -11.82 -4.17 -18.41
C LEU A 9 -12.23 -2.79 -17.86
N PRO A 10 -11.39 -2.17 -17.01
CA PRO A 10 -11.60 -0.81 -16.57
C PRO A 10 -11.69 0.11 -17.79
N GLN A 11 -12.69 0.98 -17.79
CA GLN A 11 -12.91 1.91 -18.89
C GLN A 11 -12.01 3.13 -18.70
N TRP A 12 -11.37 3.54 -19.80
CA TRP A 12 -10.64 4.81 -19.82
C TRP A 12 -11.61 5.96 -19.56
N LYS A 13 -11.38 6.67 -18.47
CA LYS A 13 -12.23 7.78 -18.07
C LYS A 13 -11.35 8.91 -17.55
N ILE A 14 -11.41 10.04 -18.21
CA ILE A 14 -10.75 11.24 -17.70
C ILE A 14 -11.60 11.74 -16.54
N PRO A 15 -11.05 11.86 -15.33
CA PRO A 15 -11.79 12.37 -14.19
C PRO A 15 -12.21 13.82 -14.42
N ASP A 16 -13.47 14.12 -14.14
CA ASP A 16 -13.99 15.48 -14.25
C ASP A 16 -13.60 16.29 -13.01
N LEU A 17 -12.51 17.02 -13.13
CA LEU A 17 -11.94 17.82 -12.06
C LEU A 17 -12.75 19.10 -11.77
N ALA A 18 -13.65 19.51 -12.68
CA ALA A 18 -14.40 20.74 -12.55
C ALA A 18 -15.43 20.70 -11.42
N LEU A 19 -15.87 19.50 -11.01
CA LEU A 19 -16.87 19.30 -9.97
C LEU A 19 -16.28 19.16 -8.55
N LEU A 20 -14.96 19.13 -8.43
CA LEU A 20 -14.28 18.88 -7.16
C LEU A 20 -13.65 20.17 -6.59
N PRO A 21 -13.68 20.37 -5.28
CA PRO A 21 -13.00 21.50 -4.65
C PRO A 21 -11.47 21.31 -4.79
N LEU A 22 -10.87 22.10 -5.66
CA LEU A 22 -9.47 21.96 -6.10
C LEU A 22 -8.49 21.91 -4.91
N ASN A 23 -8.77 22.72 -3.88
CA ASN A 23 -7.93 22.78 -2.68
C ASN A 23 -7.89 21.43 -1.93
N GLN A 24 -9.04 20.77 -1.79
CA GLN A 24 -9.11 19.45 -1.14
C GLN A 24 -8.44 18.37 -1.99
N VAL A 25 -8.63 18.41 -3.31
CA VAL A 25 -8.00 17.47 -4.23
C VAL A 25 -6.48 17.57 -4.15
N ILE A 26 -5.91 18.78 -4.20
CA ILE A 26 -4.47 19.01 -4.10
C ILE A 26 -3.93 18.51 -2.75
N THR A 27 -4.60 18.86 -1.65
CA THR A 27 -4.14 18.47 -0.31
C THR A 27 -4.15 16.95 -0.13
N VAL A 28 -5.23 16.29 -0.52
CA VAL A 28 -5.35 14.83 -0.40
C VAL A 28 -4.38 14.13 -1.35
N SER A 29 -4.27 14.58 -2.59
CA SER A 29 -3.35 13.99 -3.58
C SER A 29 -1.90 14.11 -3.14
N LEU A 30 -1.48 15.27 -2.65
CA LEU A 30 -0.12 15.47 -2.14
C LEU A 30 0.17 14.57 -0.94
N SER A 31 -0.78 14.47 -0.02
CA SER A 31 -0.65 13.62 1.17
C SER A 31 -0.53 12.14 0.80
N VAL A 32 -1.38 11.67 -0.12
CA VAL A 32 -1.33 10.29 -0.61
C VAL A 32 -0.03 10.03 -1.36
N ALA A 33 0.42 10.96 -2.20
CA ALA A 33 1.68 10.83 -2.93
C ALA A 33 2.87 10.70 -1.98
N VAL A 34 2.97 11.54 -0.94
CA VAL A 34 4.05 11.48 0.05
C VAL A 34 4.05 10.13 0.78
N VAL A 35 2.88 9.62 1.18
CA VAL A 35 2.76 8.32 1.85
C VAL A 35 3.19 7.18 0.92
N ILE A 36 2.72 7.18 -0.34
CA ILE A 36 3.11 6.18 -1.34
C ILE A 36 4.63 6.19 -1.57
N MET A 37 5.22 7.37 -1.76
CA MET A 37 6.67 7.51 -1.94
C MET A 37 7.45 6.97 -0.74
N ALA A 38 7.08 7.37 0.47
CA ALA A 38 7.77 6.95 1.68
C ALA A 38 7.65 5.43 1.90
N GLU A 39 6.45 4.87 1.77
CA GLU A 39 6.20 3.45 1.99
C GLU A 39 6.87 2.58 0.92
N THR A 40 6.80 3.00 -0.35
CA THR A 40 7.43 2.29 -1.46
C THR A 40 8.95 2.26 -1.33
N LEU A 41 9.60 3.43 -1.18
CA LEU A 41 11.04 3.52 -1.05
C LEU A 41 11.55 2.78 0.19
N LEU A 42 10.82 2.85 1.31
CA LEU A 42 11.17 2.11 2.51
C LEU A 42 11.13 0.59 2.27
N ALA A 43 10.09 0.10 1.61
CA ALA A 43 9.97 -1.31 1.27
C ALA A 43 11.10 -1.76 0.35
N GLU A 44 11.32 -1.04 -0.74
CA GLU A 44 12.33 -1.39 -1.75
C GLU A 44 13.75 -1.36 -1.19
N ASN A 45 14.11 -0.29 -0.48
CA ASN A 45 15.43 -0.18 0.15
C ASN A 45 15.66 -1.28 1.19
N ASN A 46 14.65 -1.64 1.96
CA ASN A 46 14.76 -2.70 2.96
C ASN A 46 15.06 -4.07 2.31
N PHE A 47 14.36 -4.41 1.22
CA PHE A 47 14.61 -5.64 0.49
C PHE A 47 15.91 -5.60 -0.32
N ALA A 48 16.28 -4.44 -0.88
CA ALA A 48 17.54 -4.26 -1.58
C ALA A 48 18.73 -4.49 -0.65
N GLN A 49 18.73 -3.88 0.52
CA GLN A 49 19.77 -4.07 1.54
C GLN A 49 19.85 -5.53 2.00
N LYS A 50 18.71 -6.16 2.25
CA LYS A 50 18.65 -7.56 2.68
C LYS A 50 19.23 -8.52 1.65
N ASN A 51 19.02 -8.24 0.37
CA ASN A 51 19.46 -9.08 -0.75
C ASN A 51 20.80 -8.61 -1.38
N GLY A 52 21.41 -7.55 -0.88
CA GLY A 52 22.73 -7.09 -1.29
C GLY A 52 22.79 -6.41 -2.66
N TYR A 53 21.67 -5.85 -3.15
CA TYR A 53 21.65 -5.05 -4.38
C TYR A 53 21.32 -3.59 -4.11
N ARG A 54 21.55 -2.72 -5.09
CA ARG A 54 21.21 -1.30 -5.03
C ARG A 54 20.06 -1.02 -5.98
N ILE A 55 19.14 -0.18 -5.56
CA ILE A 55 18.08 0.37 -6.39
C ILE A 55 18.39 1.81 -6.77
N ASN A 56 17.77 2.29 -7.82
CA ASN A 56 17.79 3.69 -8.19
C ASN A 56 16.43 4.30 -7.83
N ASP A 57 16.38 5.01 -6.71
CA ASP A 57 15.16 5.58 -6.15
C ASP A 57 14.38 6.45 -7.17
N ASP A 58 15.10 7.21 -8.03
CA ASP A 58 14.45 8.05 -9.05
C ASP A 58 13.74 7.23 -10.12
N GLN A 59 14.33 6.10 -10.54
CA GLN A 59 13.72 5.20 -11.53
C GLN A 59 12.50 4.48 -10.96
N GLU A 60 12.59 4.06 -9.70
CA GLU A 60 11.45 3.41 -9.02
C GLU A 60 10.29 4.40 -8.85
N LEU A 61 10.57 5.62 -8.40
CA LEU A 61 9.55 6.67 -8.29
C LEU A 61 8.89 6.99 -9.63
N LEU A 62 9.67 7.04 -10.72
CA LEU A 62 9.14 7.22 -12.08
C LEU A 62 8.24 6.07 -12.50
N ALA A 63 8.62 4.82 -12.20
CA ALA A 63 7.83 3.64 -12.51
C ALA A 63 6.49 3.65 -11.74
N PHE A 64 6.52 3.99 -10.44
CA PHE A 64 5.29 4.16 -9.65
C PHE A 64 4.44 5.33 -10.12
N ALA A 65 5.04 6.44 -10.50
CA ALA A 65 4.31 7.58 -11.06
C ALA A 65 3.59 7.21 -12.36
N ALA A 66 4.27 6.49 -13.26
CA ALA A 66 3.67 6.00 -14.50
C ALA A 66 2.53 5.02 -14.25
N GLY A 67 2.72 4.08 -13.31
CA GLY A 67 1.67 3.14 -12.89
C GLY A 67 0.45 3.84 -12.30
N ASN A 68 0.67 4.83 -11.44
CA ASN A 68 -0.41 5.63 -10.84
C ASN A 68 -1.13 6.52 -11.86
N LEU A 69 -0.42 7.02 -12.88
CA LEU A 69 -1.05 7.74 -13.98
C LEU A 69 -2.02 6.85 -14.76
N VAL A 70 -1.60 5.62 -15.07
CA VAL A 70 -2.48 4.63 -15.72
C VAL A 70 -3.66 4.26 -14.83
N ALA A 71 -3.43 4.06 -13.52
CA ALA A 71 -4.49 3.80 -12.55
C ALA A 71 -5.52 4.96 -12.51
N ALA A 72 -5.07 6.21 -12.52
CA ALA A 72 -5.94 7.38 -12.55
C ALA A 72 -6.78 7.43 -13.83
N LEU A 73 -6.20 7.15 -15.01
CA LEU A 73 -6.90 7.15 -16.29
C LEU A 73 -7.91 6.00 -16.41
N THR A 74 -7.71 4.92 -15.68
CA THR A 74 -8.63 3.77 -15.66
C THR A 74 -9.63 3.81 -14.50
N GLY A 75 -9.59 4.88 -13.67
CA GLY A 75 -10.45 5.03 -12.51
C GLY A 75 -10.18 4.02 -11.39
N CYS A 76 -8.96 3.48 -11.36
CA CYS A 76 -8.49 2.55 -10.33
C CYS A 76 -7.94 3.31 -9.10
N CYS A 77 -7.86 2.61 -7.98
CA CYS A 77 -7.20 3.14 -6.78
C CYS A 77 -5.70 3.34 -7.02
N PRO A 78 -5.06 4.28 -6.31
CA PRO A 78 -3.62 4.44 -6.35
C PRO A 78 -2.90 3.14 -5.93
N ILE A 79 -1.78 2.87 -6.57
CA ILE A 79 -0.91 1.72 -6.28
C ILE A 79 0.31 2.16 -5.48
N ASN A 80 0.75 1.32 -4.54
CA ASN A 80 1.97 1.52 -3.80
C ASN A 80 2.76 0.22 -3.62
N GLY A 81 4.02 0.33 -3.19
CA GLY A 81 4.82 -0.80 -2.74
C GLY A 81 4.24 -1.41 -1.46
N SER A 82 4.26 -2.73 -1.34
CA SER A 82 3.76 -3.42 -0.15
C SER A 82 4.83 -4.33 0.43
N VAL A 83 5.30 -4.00 1.63
CA VAL A 83 6.28 -4.80 2.38
C VAL A 83 5.80 -6.26 2.55
N SER A 84 4.54 -6.45 2.93
CA SER A 84 3.98 -7.78 3.19
C SER A 84 3.93 -8.65 1.94
N ARG A 85 3.49 -8.08 0.81
CA ARG A 85 3.41 -8.80 -0.47
C ARG A 85 4.80 -9.12 -1.02
N THR A 86 5.74 -8.19 -0.88
CA THR A 86 7.14 -8.40 -1.28
C THR A 86 7.78 -9.49 -0.42
N ALA A 87 7.54 -9.47 0.90
CA ALA A 87 8.02 -10.52 1.81
C ALA A 87 7.46 -11.90 1.45
N MET A 88 6.18 -12.00 1.07
CA MET A 88 5.60 -13.25 0.56
C MET A 88 6.28 -13.70 -0.72
N GLY A 89 6.52 -12.80 -1.67
CA GLY A 89 7.24 -13.10 -2.91
C GLY A 89 8.64 -13.66 -2.63
N GLU A 90 9.36 -13.08 -1.68
CA GLU A 90 10.67 -13.55 -1.23
C GLU A 90 10.59 -14.93 -0.55
N GLN A 91 9.59 -15.15 0.31
CA GLN A 91 9.36 -16.43 0.99
C GLN A 91 9.13 -17.57 -0.01
N TYR A 92 8.47 -17.29 -1.14
CA TYR A 92 8.28 -18.25 -2.24
C TYR A 92 9.42 -18.26 -3.26
N GLN A 93 10.57 -17.66 -2.91
CA GLN A 93 11.77 -17.61 -3.75
C GLN A 93 11.56 -16.97 -5.13
N GLY A 94 10.65 -15.99 -5.22
CA GLY A 94 10.45 -15.20 -6.42
C GLY A 94 11.67 -14.32 -6.70
N LYS A 95 12.44 -14.67 -7.75
CA LYS A 95 13.69 -13.98 -8.12
C LYS A 95 13.56 -13.11 -9.37
N THR A 96 12.41 -13.12 -10.01
CA THR A 96 12.22 -12.46 -11.29
C THR A 96 10.90 -11.71 -11.36
N GLN A 97 10.82 -10.69 -12.20
CA GLN A 97 9.60 -9.93 -12.51
C GLN A 97 8.49 -10.79 -13.15
N LEU A 98 8.82 -12.00 -13.59
CA LEU A 98 7.85 -12.92 -14.16
C LEU A 98 6.70 -13.23 -13.20
N MET A 99 6.98 -13.26 -11.89
CA MET A 99 5.94 -13.46 -10.87
C MET A 99 4.89 -12.35 -10.91
N SER A 100 5.31 -11.09 -11.03
CA SER A 100 4.40 -9.95 -11.14
C SER A 100 3.59 -9.96 -12.44
N ILE A 101 4.23 -10.36 -13.54
CA ILE A 101 3.55 -10.48 -14.85
C ILE A 101 2.48 -11.58 -14.79
N VAL A 102 2.81 -12.75 -14.23
CA VAL A 102 1.86 -13.86 -14.08
C VAL A 102 0.72 -13.47 -13.14
N ALA A 103 1.02 -12.79 -12.03
CA ALA A 103 -0.01 -12.29 -11.12
C ALA A 103 -0.94 -11.28 -11.81
N GLY A 104 -0.40 -10.33 -12.57
CA GLY A 104 -1.17 -9.39 -13.36
C GLY A 104 -2.04 -10.07 -14.43
N ALA A 105 -1.48 -11.02 -15.16
CA ALA A 105 -2.23 -11.80 -16.15
C ALA A 105 -3.36 -12.61 -15.51
N SER A 106 -3.10 -13.24 -14.36
CA SER A 106 -4.12 -13.98 -13.61
C SER A 106 -5.26 -13.08 -13.13
N MET A 107 -4.91 -11.88 -12.64
CA MET A 107 -5.91 -10.89 -12.24
C MET A 107 -6.73 -10.39 -13.43
N LEU A 108 -6.09 -10.20 -14.60
CA LEU A 108 -6.79 -9.82 -15.83
C LEU A 108 -7.80 -10.90 -16.27
N ILE A 109 -7.38 -12.17 -16.24
CA ILE A 109 -8.27 -13.30 -16.57
C ILE A 109 -9.44 -13.35 -15.60
N LEU A 110 -9.18 -13.19 -14.30
CA LEU A 110 -10.21 -13.16 -13.27
C LEU A 110 -11.18 -12.01 -13.47
N LEU A 111 -10.70 -10.84 -13.88
CA LEU A 111 -11.52 -9.66 -14.12
C LEU A 111 -12.46 -9.85 -15.34
N VAL A 112 -11.98 -10.54 -16.37
CA VAL A 112 -12.75 -10.77 -17.60
C VAL A 112 -13.70 -11.95 -17.45
N CYS A 113 -13.25 -13.05 -16.86
CA CYS A 113 -13.98 -14.32 -16.81
C CYS A 113 -14.58 -14.65 -15.44
N GLY A 114 -14.01 -14.13 -14.35
CA GLY A 114 -14.31 -14.56 -12.98
C GLY A 114 -15.22 -13.62 -12.19
N THR A 115 -15.57 -12.45 -12.71
CA THR A 115 -16.38 -11.46 -11.97
C THR A 115 -17.79 -11.97 -11.64
N GLY A 116 -18.37 -12.82 -12.50
CA GLY A 116 -19.64 -13.45 -12.21
C GLY A 116 -19.64 -14.29 -10.93
N PHE A 117 -18.54 -14.98 -10.65
CA PHE A 117 -18.38 -15.75 -9.42
C PHE A 117 -18.25 -14.86 -8.17
N ILE A 118 -17.59 -13.71 -8.29
CA ILE A 118 -17.41 -12.76 -7.18
C ILE A 118 -18.77 -12.21 -6.71
N GLY A 119 -19.72 -12.00 -7.62
CA GLY A 119 -21.07 -11.53 -7.29
C GLY A 119 -21.86 -12.50 -6.38
N TYR A 120 -21.54 -13.79 -6.41
CA TYR A 120 -22.17 -14.79 -5.55
C TYR A 120 -21.56 -14.86 -4.14
N LEU A 121 -20.42 -14.21 -3.90
CA LEU A 121 -19.78 -14.24 -2.58
C LEU A 121 -20.61 -13.43 -1.57
N PRO A 122 -20.98 -14.04 -0.43
CA PRO A 122 -21.61 -13.31 0.66
C PRO A 122 -20.70 -12.25 1.23
N VAL A 123 -21.22 -11.05 1.53
CA VAL A 123 -20.47 -9.95 2.16
C VAL A 123 -19.68 -10.41 3.40
N PRO A 124 -20.22 -11.24 4.31
CA PRO A 124 -19.47 -11.73 5.46
C PRO A 124 -18.21 -12.51 5.11
N VAL A 125 -18.21 -13.25 4.01
CA VAL A 125 -17.01 -13.99 3.54
C VAL A 125 -15.91 -13.04 3.11
N LEU A 126 -16.25 -11.99 2.35
CA LEU A 126 -15.30 -10.96 1.95
C LEU A 126 -14.73 -10.21 3.16
N THR A 127 -15.59 -9.85 4.11
CA THR A 127 -15.16 -9.22 5.35
C THR A 127 -14.21 -10.14 6.14
N ALA A 128 -14.49 -11.43 6.23
CA ALA A 128 -13.62 -12.39 6.88
C ALA A 128 -12.26 -12.53 6.17
N ILE A 129 -12.25 -12.53 4.84
CA ILE A 129 -10.99 -12.55 4.05
C ILE A 129 -10.16 -11.29 4.33
N VAL A 130 -10.79 -10.11 4.33
CA VAL A 130 -10.11 -8.84 4.62
C VAL A 130 -9.56 -8.83 6.04
N ILE A 131 -10.35 -9.23 7.04
CA ILE A 131 -9.91 -9.31 8.43
C ILE A 131 -8.74 -10.28 8.56
N SER A 132 -8.82 -11.46 7.95
CA SER A 132 -7.74 -12.45 7.97
C SER A 132 -6.45 -11.92 7.34
N ALA A 133 -6.57 -11.22 6.20
CA ALA A 133 -5.43 -10.60 5.54
C ALA A 133 -4.79 -9.48 6.40
N LEU A 134 -5.60 -8.64 7.04
CA LEU A 134 -5.13 -7.58 7.93
C LEU A 134 -4.46 -8.15 9.19
N LEU A 135 -5.02 -9.21 9.79
CA LEU A 135 -4.40 -9.88 10.93
C LEU A 135 -3.06 -10.52 10.54
N GLY A 136 -2.97 -11.09 9.34
CA GLY A 136 -1.71 -11.64 8.82
C GLY A 136 -0.65 -10.56 8.54
N ALA A 137 -1.07 -9.36 8.16
CA ALA A 137 -0.19 -8.22 7.92
C ALA A 137 0.23 -7.49 9.21
N THR A 138 -0.48 -7.72 10.31
CA THR A 138 -0.19 -7.05 11.58
C THR A 138 0.97 -7.75 12.29
N GLU A 139 2.11 -7.09 12.37
CA GLU A 139 3.31 -7.60 13.01
C GLU A 139 3.30 -7.37 14.53
N PHE A 140 2.43 -8.03 15.28
CA PHE A 140 2.42 -7.95 16.76
C PHE A 140 3.76 -8.33 17.39
N LYS A 141 4.53 -9.22 16.74
CA LYS A 141 5.86 -9.63 17.19
C LYS A 141 6.87 -8.49 17.10
N LEU A 142 6.69 -7.55 16.18
CA LEU A 142 7.54 -6.38 16.04
C LEU A 142 7.40 -5.46 17.26
N ALA A 143 6.18 -5.16 17.68
CA ALA A 143 5.93 -4.34 18.86
C ALA A 143 6.57 -4.94 20.12
N ALA A 144 6.43 -6.26 20.30
CA ALA A 144 7.06 -6.98 21.41
C ALA A 144 8.60 -7.00 21.33
N LYS A 145 9.16 -7.03 20.14
CA LYS A 145 10.61 -6.98 19.91
C LYS A 145 11.16 -5.57 20.17
N LEU A 146 10.47 -4.54 19.69
CA LEU A 146 10.84 -3.14 19.92
C LEU A 146 10.89 -2.81 21.41
N TRP A 147 9.96 -3.31 22.22
CA TRP A 147 9.97 -3.12 23.66
C TRP A 147 11.25 -3.65 24.32
N LYS A 148 11.81 -4.74 23.81
CA LYS A 148 13.04 -5.36 24.33
C LYS A 148 14.32 -4.69 23.83
N VAL A 149 14.30 -4.09 22.65
CA VAL A 149 15.48 -3.51 21.98
C VAL A 149 15.64 -2.04 22.35
N SER A 150 14.58 -1.26 22.24
CA SER A 150 14.61 0.18 22.49
C SER A 150 13.25 0.67 22.97
N ARG A 151 13.20 1.16 24.21
CA ARG A 151 11.97 1.74 24.78
C ARG A 151 11.53 2.99 23.99
N THR A 152 12.48 3.70 23.45
CA THR A 152 12.26 4.94 22.72
C THR A 152 11.59 4.67 21.36
N GLU A 153 12.09 3.67 20.62
CA GLU A 153 11.45 3.24 19.35
C GLU A 153 10.04 2.69 19.58
N CYS A 154 9.84 2.00 20.71
CA CYS A 154 8.54 1.54 21.12
C CYS A 154 7.56 2.69 21.39
N LEU A 155 8.03 3.77 22.02
CA LEU A 155 7.22 4.99 22.24
C LEU A 155 6.84 5.67 20.93
N ILE A 156 7.78 5.75 19.95
CA ILE A 156 7.49 6.29 18.62
C ILE A 156 6.44 5.43 17.92
N PHE A 157 6.62 4.11 17.96
CA PHE A 157 5.68 3.17 17.36
C PHE A 157 4.26 3.35 17.92
N TRP A 158 4.12 3.38 19.26
CA TRP A 158 2.84 3.59 19.90
C TRP A 158 2.28 5.00 19.67
N GLY A 159 3.12 6.02 19.66
CA GLY A 159 2.73 7.40 19.36
C GLY A 159 2.19 7.54 17.94
N ALA A 160 2.87 6.96 16.95
CA ALA A 160 2.39 6.91 15.56
C ALA A 160 1.09 6.11 15.44
N PHE A 161 1.01 4.94 16.09
CA PHE A 161 -0.19 4.09 16.07
C PHE A 161 -1.42 4.81 16.65
N VAL A 162 -1.29 5.40 17.83
CA VAL A 162 -2.37 6.18 18.43
C VAL A 162 -2.70 7.42 17.60
N GLY A 163 -1.68 8.07 17.04
CA GLY A 163 -1.86 9.20 16.12
C GLY A 163 -2.71 8.83 14.90
N VAL A 164 -2.43 7.68 14.28
CA VAL A 164 -3.24 7.16 13.16
C VAL A 164 -4.67 6.90 13.58
N LEU A 165 -4.89 6.28 14.73
CA LEU A 165 -6.22 5.93 15.21
C LEU A 165 -7.08 7.15 15.55
N LEU A 166 -6.49 8.19 16.16
CA LEU A 166 -7.23 9.36 16.65
C LEU A 166 -7.32 10.49 15.62
N LEU A 167 -6.26 10.71 14.84
CA LEU A 167 -6.10 11.87 13.96
C LEU A 167 -6.12 11.50 12.48
N GLY A 168 -6.21 10.21 12.17
CA GLY A 168 -6.17 9.69 10.81
C GLY A 168 -4.75 9.40 10.31
N THR A 169 -4.67 8.68 9.20
CA THR A 169 -3.41 8.11 8.68
C THR A 169 -2.33 9.15 8.43
N ILE A 170 -2.69 10.28 7.80
CA ILE A 170 -1.74 11.34 7.42
C ILE A 170 -1.10 11.98 8.65
N ASN A 171 -1.94 12.40 9.61
CA ASN A 171 -1.46 13.04 10.83
C ASN A 171 -0.66 12.07 11.70
N GLY A 172 -1.06 10.80 11.76
CA GLY A 172 -0.34 9.77 12.48
C GLY A 172 1.05 9.50 11.91
N VAL A 173 1.18 9.44 10.58
CA VAL A 173 2.48 9.31 9.91
C VAL A 173 3.36 10.52 10.16
N LEU A 174 2.82 11.74 10.05
CA LEU A 174 3.55 12.97 10.36
C LEU A 174 4.04 12.99 11.81
N ILE A 175 3.21 12.60 12.78
CA ILE A 175 3.61 12.48 14.18
C ILE A 175 4.75 11.48 14.33
N GLY A 176 4.65 10.31 13.68
CA GLY A 176 5.70 9.30 13.68
C GLY A 176 7.04 9.83 13.15
N ILE A 177 7.01 10.56 12.03
CA ILE A 177 8.20 11.20 11.44
C ILE A 177 8.78 12.25 12.38
N ILE A 178 7.96 13.15 12.92
CA ILE A 178 8.42 14.21 13.83
C ILE A 178 9.05 13.60 15.10
N LEU A 179 8.42 12.59 15.69
CA LEU A 179 8.96 11.90 16.86
C LEU A 179 10.27 11.19 16.53
N SER A 180 10.38 10.56 15.37
CA SER A 180 11.59 9.88 14.90
C SER A 180 12.74 10.88 14.68
N LEU A 181 12.47 11.99 13.98
CA LEU A 181 13.47 13.05 13.75
C LEU A 181 13.89 13.75 15.04
N SER A 182 12.96 13.97 15.97
CA SER A 182 13.27 14.57 17.29
C SER A 182 14.26 13.72 18.09
N LEU A 183 14.24 12.40 17.91
CA LEU A 183 15.14 11.49 18.61
C LEU A 183 16.52 11.33 17.97
N ILE A 184 16.62 11.57 16.66
CA ILE A 184 17.92 11.58 15.97
C ILE A 184 18.76 12.81 16.39
N HIS A 185 18.11 13.85 16.89
CA HIS A 185 18.76 15.10 17.32
C HIS A 185 19.18 15.10 18.81
N ILE A 186 18.86 14.07 19.58
CA ILE A 186 19.31 13.89 20.98
C ILE A 186 20.36 12.79 21.07
#